data_3ca00efa3797af7b4cd0811e7191c184
#
_entry.id   3ca00efa3797af7b4cd0811e7191c184
#
_cell.length_a   1.000
_cell.length_b   1.000
_cell.length_c   1.000
_cell.angle_alpha   90.00
_cell.angle_beta   90.00
_cell.angle_gamma   90.00
#
_symmetry.space_group_name_H-M   'P 1'
#
loop_
_entity.id
_entity.type
_entity.pdbx_description
1 polymer ?
#
loop_
_entity_poly.entity_id
_entity_poly.type
_entity_poly.pdbx_seq_one_letter_code
_entity_poly.pdbx_strand_id
1 'polypeptide(L)'
;MPHALARKPRREAASPRVPPRDDSPPARPAPRPPRLIWRLLRLAIIATIWGSLALAAILLWFVHDMPRVDAPLAQIRRPAAAVLAADSTLLATQGDMFGEVLRLRDMPAHLPAALIAIEDRRFRQHFGVDPVGIIRALYQNVTAGEVVQGGSTLTQQLAKNLFLSPTRSTRRKVQEALLALWLERRFSKDELLEIYLNRVYLGGGAFGVEAGARLFFGISARRLTLWQSAMLAGLPQAPSRTNPRTNPAAAMARGGEVLRAMVETGAITEAQRAQAEEAMNLPPRPGTGGGWFSDWVMESVAQRLPELRDVAIHSTLDPRWQNAAESRLRAMIEREGLRGNFSQGSVVVLDARSGAVRAMVGGRDYRQSPFNRVVDGRRQPGSAFKPIYYLAALERGARPADMVSDLPLHRGGWSPGNGQWRARGEISLEDALASSVNTAAVRVMDLAGGHAGARAMAARLGITGTLPGNASLALGTGEVTLLELSAAYAAMVNGGRRVVPFGIRQVISEGRAQPLAHAQPQQVVGEAEAAGMRRMLAAAVARGSGRAAATPGMSVGGKTGTTQDYRDAWFVGFVLNGETALVIGIWLGNDRGEPMEEVRGGTLPARLFREILEASR
;
A
#
# COMPACT_ATOMS: atom_id res chain seq x y z
N MET A 1 -87.24 45.85 25.36
CA MET A 1 -88.52 46.55 25.18
C MET A 1 -89.05 46.36 23.79
N PRO A 2 -90.30 46.26 23.58
CA PRO A 2 -91.25 45.29 24.13
C PRO A 2 -92.21 44.72 23.03
N HIS A 3 -93.00 43.68 23.49
CA HIS A 3 -94.43 43.41 23.17
C HIS A 3 -94.80 43.06 21.70
N ALA A 4 -95.70 42.16 21.41
CA ALA A 4 -96.86 41.58 22.14
C ALA A 4 -97.35 40.33 21.41
N LEU A 5 -97.72 39.29 22.06
CA LEU A 5 -99.03 38.76 22.32
C LEU A 5 -100.13 38.96 21.27
N ALA A 6 -100.67 37.84 20.75
CA ALA A 6 -102.10 37.61 20.53
C ALA A 6 -102.38 36.16 20.07
N ARG A 7 -102.88 35.31 20.85
CA ARG A 7 -104.22 34.70 21.07
C ARG A 7 -104.95 34.07 19.89
N LYS A 8 -105.25 32.79 20.18
CA LYS A 8 -106.15 31.83 19.50
C LYS A 8 -107.51 32.41 19.07
N PRO A 9 -108.17 31.62 18.16
CA PRO A 9 -109.33 30.91 18.72
C PRO A 9 -109.54 29.43 18.25
N ARG A 10 -110.30 28.75 19.10
CA ARG A 10 -110.89 27.42 18.94
C ARG A 10 -112.00 27.38 17.91
N ARG A 11 -112.17 26.21 17.24
CA ARG A 11 -113.45 25.53 16.87
C ARG A 11 -113.11 24.36 15.96
N GLU A 12 -113.71 23.21 15.87
CA GLU A 12 -114.87 22.51 16.42
C GLU A 12 -114.75 21.06 15.96
N ALA A 13 -115.28 20.13 16.71
CA ALA A 13 -115.21 18.70 16.48
C ALA A 13 -116.03 18.25 15.25
N ALA A 14 -115.51 17.35 14.41
CA ALA A 14 -116.34 16.58 13.51
C ALA A 14 -115.94 15.08 13.58
N SER A 15 -116.97 14.28 13.71
CA SER A 15 -117.05 12.85 13.99
C SER A 15 -116.23 11.92 13.03
N PRO A 16 -115.82 10.76 13.47
CA PRO A 16 -114.88 9.87 12.74
C PRO A 16 -115.58 9.10 11.60
N ARG A 17 -114.99 9.18 10.43
CA ARG A 17 -115.26 8.21 9.35
C ARG A 17 -114.30 7.06 9.47
N VAL A 18 -114.81 5.83 9.60
CA VAL A 18 -114.09 4.57 9.55
C VAL A 18 -113.57 4.37 8.13
N PRO A 19 -112.21 4.20 7.93
CA PRO A 19 -111.68 3.80 6.65
C PRO A 19 -111.90 2.30 6.37
N PRO A 20 -111.99 1.88 5.15
CA PRO A 20 -112.17 0.48 4.81
C PRO A 20 -110.92 -0.34 5.14
N ARG A 21 -111.13 -1.55 5.61
CA ARG A 21 -110.12 -2.54 5.88
C ARG A 21 -109.36 -2.86 4.57
N ASP A 22 -108.05 -2.61 4.53
CA ASP A 22 -107.15 -3.08 3.53
C ASP A 22 -106.74 -4.51 3.90
N ASP A 23 -107.21 -5.44 3.16
CA ASP A 23 -106.91 -6.89 3.29
C ASP A 23 -105.67 -7.32 2.49
N SER A 24 -104.66 -6.41 2.43
CA SER A 24 -103.40 -6.76 1.83
C SER A 24 -102.62 -7.67 2.78
N PRO A 25 -102.07 -8.79 2.30
CA PRO A 25 -101.25 -9.69 3.12
C PRO A 25 -99.97 -9.01 3.58
N PRO A 26 -99.48 -9.26 4.80
CA PRO A 26 -98.30 -8.62 5.36
C PRO A 26 -97.08 -8.92 4.51
N ALA A 27 -96.32 -7.84 4.12
CA ALA A 27 -95.07 -7.95 3.37
C ALA A 27 -94.08 -8.84 4.19
N ARG A 28 -93.59 -9.86 3.52
CA ARG A 28 -92.57 -10.74 4.08
C ARG A 28 -91.40 -9.89 4.51
N PRO A 29 -90.81 -10.03 5.72
CA PRO A 29 -89.63 -9.31 6.17
C PRO A 29 -88.45 -9.74 5.29
N ALA A 30 -87.67 -8.75 4.73
CA ALA A 30 -86.47 -8.98 3.95
C ALA A 30 -85.52 -9.91 4.73
N PRO A 31 -84.87 -10.85 4.06
CA PRO A 31 -83.94 -11.79 4.69
C PRO A 31 -82.84 -11.01 5.39
N ARG A 32 -82.72 -11.09 6.67
CA ARG A 32 -81.62 -10.54 7.44
C ARG A 32 -80.36 -11.31 7.08
N PRO A 33 -79.25 -10.62 6.72
CA PRO A 33 -78.02 -11.34 6.37
C PRO A 33 -77.62 -12.22 7.56
N PRO A 34 -77.10 -13.43 7.30
CA PRO A 34 -76.83 -14.40 8.34
C PRO A 34 -75.84 -13.81 9.35
N ARG A 35 -76.24 -13.75 10.59
CA ARG A 35 -75.44 -13.22 11.72
C ARG A 35 -74.04 -13.83 11.78
N LEU A 36 -73.82 -14.95 11.13
CA LEU A 36 -72.53 -15.64 11.02
C LEU A 36 -71.54 -14.87 10.15
N ILE A 37 -71.94 -14.29 9.01
CA ILE A 37 -71.07 -13.51 8.10
C ILE A 37 -70.56 -12.25 8.80
N TRP A 38 -71.42 -11.54 9.54
CA TRP A 38 -71.02 -10.37 10.33
C TRP A 38 -70.08 -10.72 11.46
N ARG A 39 -70.25 -11.87 12.13
CA ARG A 39 -69.33 -12.38 13.15
C ARG A 39 -67.98 -12.73 12.56
N LEU A 40 -67.93 -13.43 11.44
CA LEU A 40 -66.69 -13.76 10.71
C LEU A 40 -65.97 -12.51 10.21
N LEU A 41 -66.69 -11.54 9.61
CA LEU A 41 -66.12 -10.27 9.20
C LEU A 41 -65.52 -9.47 10.37
N ARG A 42 -66.24 -9.43 11.51
CA ARG A 42 -65.73 -8.77 12.74
C ARG A 42 -64.51 -9.48 13.31
N LEU A 43 -64.47 -10.81 13.31
CA LEU A 43 -63.31 -11.58 13.74
C LEU A 43 -62.12 -11.38 12.79
N ALA A 44 -62.34 -11.33 11.47
CA ALA A 44 -61.31 -11.06 10.49
C ALA A 44 -60.74 -9.65 10.65
N ILE A 45 -61.58 -8.63 10.88
CA ILE A 45 -61.12 -7.26 11.17
C ILE A 45 -60.30 -7.20 12.46
N ILE A 46 -60.78 -7.84 13.53
CA ILE A 46 -60.07 -7.89 14.83
C ILE A 46 -58.71 -8.62 14.64
N ALA A 47 -58.70 -9.75 13.97
CA ALA A 47 -57.47 -10.50 13.67
C ALA A 47 -56.49 -9.67 12.83
N THR A 48 -56.98 -8.92 11.85
CA THR A 48 -56.15 -8.02 11.02
C THR A 48 -55.58 -6.88 11.88
N ILE A 49 -56.37 -6.26 12.76
CA ILE A 49 -55.88 -5.19 13.65
C ILE A 49 -54.79 -5.73 14.60
N TRP A 50 -55.07 -6.85 15.28
CA TRP A 50 -54.09 -7.45 16.19
C TRP A 50 -52.84 -7.96 15.44
N GLY A 51 -53.02 -8.54 14.26
CA GLY A 51 -51.92 -8.94 13.39
C GLY A 51 -51.05 -7.74 12.96
N SER A 52 -51.70 -6.62 12.59
CA SER A 52 -50.98 -5.38 12.22
C SER A 52 -50.25 -4.76 13.42
N LEU A 53 -50.87 -4.74 14.63
CA LEU A 53 -50.23 -4.27 15.84
C LEU A 53 -49.04 -5.14 16.25
N ALA A 54 -49.18 -6.46 16.19
CA ALA A 54 -48.11 -7.40 16.46
C ALA A 54 -46.96 -7.22 15.47
N LEU A 55 -47.26 -7.09 14.17
CA LEU A 55 -46.29 -6.81 13.15
C LEU A 55 -45.55 -5.47 13.37
N ALA A 56 -46.30 -4.42 13.72
CA ALA A 56 -45.72 -3.12 14.06
C ALA A 56 -44.82 -3.21 15.31
N ALA A 57 -45.20 -3.92 16.35
CA ALA A 57 -44.40 -4.13 17.55
C ALA A 57 -43.11 -4.91 17.24
N ILE A 58 -43.18 -5.96 16.38
CA ILE A 58 -42.05 -6.73 15.89
C ILE A 58 -41.11 -5.83 15.09
N LEU A 59 -41.63 -5.04 14.16
CA LEU A 59 -40.84 -4.13 13.34
C LEU A 59 -40.16 -3.06 14.24
N LEU A 60 -40.84 -2.47 15.19
CA LEU A 60 -40.28 -1.52 16.15
C LEU A 60 -39.16 -2.14 16.99
N TRP A 61 -39.32 -3.41 17.40
CA TRP A 61 -38.26 -4.14 18.12
C TRP A 61 -36.99 -4.34 17.27
N PHE A 62 -37.13 -4.61 15.96
CA PHE A 62 -35.98 -4.69 15.04
C PHE A 62 -35.35 -3.33 14.76
N VAL A 63 -36.15 -2.26 14.74
CA VAL A 63 -35.69 -0.89 14.44
C VAL A 63 -35.01 -0.25 15.66
N HIS A 64 -35.38 -0.64 16.90
CA HIS A 64 -34.86 -0.03 18.13
C HIS A 64 -33.33 -0.01 18.21
N ASP A 65 -32.64 -1.07 17.74
CA ASP A 65 -31.19 -1.17 17.75
C ASP A 65 -30.57 -0.92 16.34
N MET A 66 -31.29 -0.27 15.44
CA MET A 66 -30.72 0.08 14.15
C MET A 66 -29.65 1.17 14.32
N PRO A 67 -28.49 1.04 13.66
CA PRO A 67 -27.49 2.09 13.65
C PRO A 67 -28.09 3.39 13.13
N ARG A 68 -27.70 4.53 13.71
CA ARG A 68 -28.13 5.84 13.21
C ARG A 68 -27.60 6.04 11.80
N VAL A 69 -28.51 6.15 10.84
CA VAL A 69 -28.22 6.24 9.41
C VAL A 69 -27.81 7.67 8.99
N ASP A 70 -27.84 8.61 9.95
CA ASP A 70 -27.52 10.04 9.73
C ASP A 70 -26.02 10.35 9.69
N ALA A 71 -25.16 9.37 10.04
CA ALA A 71 -23.73 9.54 9.88
C ALA A 71 -23.39 9.62 8.38
N PRO A 72 -22.68 10.66 7.92
CA PRO A 72 -22.21 10.72 6.53
C PRO A 72 -21.53 9.41 6.16
N LEU A 73 -21.85 8.84 4.99
CA LEU A 73 -21.26 7.60 4.47
C LEU A 73 -19.71 7.61 4.48
N ALA A 74 -19.12 8.81 4.67
CA ALA A 74 -17.70 9.04 4.82
C ALA A 74 -17.10 8.61 6.19
N GLN A 75 -17.90 8.49 7.27
CA GLN A 75 -17.36 8.31 8.64
C GLN A 75 -17.08 6.86 9.07
N ILE A 76 -17.44 5.86 8.28
CA ILE A 76 -17.24 4.43 8.63
C ILE A 76 -15.93 3.89 8.02
N ARG A 77 -14.89 4.71 7.93
CA ARG A 77 -13.61 4.32 7.33
C ARG A 77 -12.55 4.08 8.39
N ARG A 78 -11.82 2.96 8.30
CA ARG A 78 -10.50 2.89 8.92
C ARG A 78 -9.54 3.71 8.06
N PRO A 79 -8.71 4.57 8.65
CA PRO A 79 -7.73 5.33 7.90
C PRO A 79 -6.87 4.41 7.05
N ALA A 80 -6.76 4.70 5.77
CA ALA A 80 -5.95 3.92 4.85
C ALA A 80 -4.75 4.73 4.37
N ALA A 81 -3.61 4.06 4.19
CA ALA A 81 -2.47 4.64 3.52
C ALA A 81 -2.03 3.72 2.36
N ALA A 82 -1.85 4.29 1.19
CA ALA A 82 -1.31 3.62 0.02
C ALA A 82 0.04 4.23 -0.35
N VAL A 83 1.06 3.39 -0.53
CA VAL A 83 2.38 3.81 -1.02
C VAL A 83 2.49 3.42 -2.48
N LEU A 84 2.73 4.40 -3.34
CA LEU A 84 2.88 4.26 -4.77
C LEU A 84 4.35 4.50 -5.15
N ALA A 85 4.89 3.72 -6.07
CA ALA A 85 6.20 3.93 -6.69
C ALA A 85 6.21 5.20 -7.57
N ALA A 86 7.37 5.57 -8.09
CA ALA A 86 7.54 6.73 -8.96
C ALA A 86 6.73 6.64 -10.27
N ASP A 87 6.44 5.43 -10.75
CA ASP A 87 5.60 5.13 -11.91
C ASP A 87 4.12 4.92 -11.53
N SER A 88 3.74 5.20 -10.28
CA SER A 88 2.41 4.98 -9.72
C SER A 88 2.01 3.52 -9.50
N THR A 89 2.92 2.57 -9.61
CA THR A 89 2.69 1.18 -9.20
C THR A 89 2.47 1.10 -7.69
N LEU A 90 1.48 0.35 -7.25
CA LEU A 90 1.18 0.15 -5.83
C LEU A 90 2.23 -0.73 -5.18
N LEU A 91 2.93 -0.20 -4.15
CA LEU A 91 3.95 -0.91 -3.38
C LEU A 91 3.38 -1.57 -2.13
N ALA A 92 2.66 -0.80 -1.33
CA ALA A 92 2.12 -1.25 -0.06
C ALA A 92 0.84 -0.51 0.30
N THR A 93 0.08 -1.10 1.22
CA THR A 93 -1.11 -0.50 1.80
C THR A 93 -1.19 -0.83 3.28
N GLN A 94 -1.66 0.12 4.06
CA GLN A 94 -1.97 -0.06 5.47
C GLN A 94 -3.41 0.37 5.72
N GLY A 95 -4.15 -0.42 6.47
CA GLY A 95 -5.59 -0.22 6.67
C GLY A 95 -6.44 -0.71 5.49
N ASP A 96 -7.70 -0.29 5.47
CA ASP A 96 -8.63 -0.64 4.41
C ASP A 96 -8.35 0.26 3.18
N MET A 97 -7.91 -0.33 2.08
CA MET A 97 -7.68 0.41 0.83
C MET A 97 -9.00 0.85 0.22
N PHE A 98 -9.20 2.15 0.14
CA PHE A 98 -10.22 2.75 -0.71
C PHE A 98 -9.54 3.44 -1.91
N GLY A 99 -9.97 3.10 -3.12
CA GLY A 99 -9.55 3.81 -4.32
C GLY A 99 -10.22 5.20 -4.42
N GLU A 100 -9.85 5.95 -5.44
CA GLU A 100 -10.62 7.13 -5.85
C GLU A 100 -12.09 6.74 -6.04
N VAL A 101 -13.02 7.58 -5.55
CA VAL A 101 -14.44 7.36 -5.78
C VAL A 101 -14.75 7.64 -7.26
N LEU A 102 -15.13 6.60 -7.98
CA LEU A 102 -15.47 6.71 -9.38
C LEU A 102 -16.99 6.86 -9.55
N ARG A 103 -17.42 7.75 -10.42
CA ARG A 103 -18.83 7.78 -10.86
C ARG A 103 -19.10 6.62 -11.79
N LEU A 104 -20.33 6.14 -11.80
CA LEU A 104 -20.74 5.02 -12.65
C LEU A 104 -20.41 5.26 -14.14
N ARG A 105 -20.58 6.50 -14.61
CA ARG A 105 -20.23 6.92 -15.99
C ARG A 105 -18.73 6.87 -16.32
N ASP A 106 -17.87 6.87 -15.30
CA ASP A 106 -16.40 6.83 -15.45
C ASP A 106 -15.89 5.38 -15.49
N MET A 107 -16.77 4.42 -15.23
CA MET A 107 -16.46 2.99 -15.26
C MET A 107 -16.84 2.38 -16.63
N PRO A 108 -16.10 1.37 -17.12
CA PRO A 108 -16.51 0.65 -18.32
C PRO A 108 -17.90 0.00 -18.11
N ALA A 109 -18.80 0.12 -19.09
CA ALA A 109 -20.19 -0.36 -18.99
C ALA A 109 -20.31 -1.84 -18.62
N HIS A 110 -19.33 -2.66 -19.01
CA HIS A 110 -19.30 -4.08 -18.68
C HIS A 110 -19.00 -4.39 -17.21
N LEU A 111 -18.46 -3.47 -16.44
CA LEU A 111 -18.17 -3.68 -15.01
C LEU A 111 -19.47 -3.72 -14.16
N PRO A 112 -20.34 -2.69 -14.19
CA PRO A 112 -21.62 -2.78 -13.49
C PRO A 112 -22.52 -3.90 -14.06
N ALA A 113 -22.47 -4.16 -15.37
CA ALA A 113 -23.23 -5.25 -15.99
C ALA A 113 -22.78 -6.63 -15.47
N ALA A 114 -21.47 -6.87 -15.30
CA ALA A 114 -20.92 -8.09 -14.73
C ALA A 114 -21.41 -8.31 -13.29
N LEU A 115 -21.40 -7.25 -12.47
CA LEU A 115 -21.86 -7.33 -11.09
C LEU A 115 -23.35 -7.66 -11.00
N ILE A 116 -24.19 -6.99 -11.81
CA ILE A 116 -25.64 -7.28 -11.88
C ILE A 116 -25.89 -8.72 -12.35
N ALA A 117 -25.18 -9.18 -13.37
CA ALA A 117 -25.35 -10.51 -13.93
C ALA A 117 -25.08 -11.64 -12.93
N ILE A 118 -24.07 -11.48 -12.06
CA ILE A 118 -23.66 -12.53 -11.13
C ILE A 118 -24.33 -12.44 -9.76
N GLU A 119 -24.53 -11.23 -9.23
CA GLU A 119 -25.02 -11.01 -7.86
C GLU A 119 -26.54 -10.79 -7.78
N ASP A 120 -27.14 -10.09 -8.78
CA ASP A 120 -28.54 -9.66 -8.70
C ASP A 120 -29.13 -9.37 -10.08
N ARG A 121 -29.47 -10.41 -10.83
CA ARG A 121 -29.96 -10.31 -12.23
C ARG A 121 -31.19 -9.42 -12.38
N ARG A 122 -32.00 -9.25 -11.32
CA ARG A 122 -33.21 -8.44 -11.30
C ARG A 122 -33.06 -7.12 -10.58
N PHE A 123 -31.82 -6.68 -10.31
CA PHE A 123 -31.52 -5.48 -9.55
C PHE A 123 -32.37 -4.27 -9.95
N ARG A 124 -32.58 -4.05 -11.24
CA ARG A 124 -33.36 -2.92 -11.76
C ARG A 124 -34.88 -3.09 -11.67
N GLN A 125 -35.38 -4.26 -11.22
CA GLN A 125 -36.81 -4.62 -11.24
C GLN A 125 -37.47 -4.72 -9.87
N HIS A 126 -36.69 -4.73 -8.78
CA HIS A 126 -37.20 -4.83 -7.41
C HIS A 126 -36.82 -3.61 -6.58
N PHE A 127 -37.44 -3.47 -5.39
CA PHE A 127 -37.20 -2.39 -4.44
C PHE A 127 -36.47 -2.89 -3.19
N GLY A 128 -35.19 -3.23 -3.32
CA GLY A 128 -34.31 -3.62 -2.22
C GLY A 128 -34.42 -5.08 -1.77
N VAL A 129 -35.55 -5.71 -1.94
CA VAL A 129 -35.80 -7.14 -1.69
C VAL A 129 -36.38 -7.75 -2.96
N ASP A 130 -35.90 -8.94 -3.37
CA ASP A 130 -36.43 -9.67 -4.52
C ASP A 130 -37.16 -10.96 -4.07
N PRO A 131 -38.50 -10.94 -3.84
CA PRO A 131 -39.24 -12.12 -3.44
C PRO A 131 -39.18 -13.27 -4.48
N VAL A 132 -39.15 -12.94 -5.75
CA VAL A 132 -39.05 -13.94 -6.83
C VAL A 132 -37.66 -14.58 -6.82
N GLY A 133 -36.61 -13.79 -6.62
CA GLY A 133 -35.24 -14.29 -6.47
C GLY A 133 -35.09 -15.22 -5.26
N ILE A 134 -35.72 -14.88 -4.13
CA ILE A 134 -35.72 -15.72 -2.93
C ILE A 134 -36.39 -17.06 -3.18
N ILE A 135 -37.58 -17.08 -3.83
CA ILE A 135 -38.30 -18.32 -4.17
C ILE A 135 -37.47 -19.18 -5.12
N ARG A 136 -36.86 -18.57 -6.14
CA ARG A 136 -35.99 -19.27 -7.09
C ARG A 136 -34.78 -19.88 -6.41
N ALA A 137 -34.09 -19.11 -5.54
CA ALA A 137 -32.93 -19.61 -4.80
C ALA A 137 -33.30 -20.75 -3.86
N LEU A 138 -34.46 -20.66 -3.18
CA LEU A 138 -34.97 -21.73 -2.33
C LEU A 138 -35.22 -23.00 -3.11
N TYR A 139 -35.89 -22.91 -4.28
CA TYR A 139 -36.14 -24.04 -5.17
C TYR A 139 -34.84 -24.71 -5.61
N GLN A 140 -33.86 -23.93 -6.08
CA GLN A 140 -32.57 -24.46 -6.52
C GLN A 140 -31.76 -25.12 -5.39
N ASN A 141 -31.75 -24.54 -4.19
CA ASN A 141 -31.04 -25.09 -3.05
C ASN A 141 -31.69 -26.40 -2.54
N VAL A 142 -33.04 -26.47 -2.57
CA VAL A 142 -33.76 -27.70 -2.20
C VAL A 142 -33.51 -28.82 -3.24
N THR A 143 -33.52 -28.49 -4.52
CA THR A 143 -33.28 -29.49 -5.59
C THR A 143 -31.85 -29.96 -5.66
N ALA A 144 -30.87 -29.11 -5.32
CA ALA A 144 -29.44 -29.45 -5.27
C ALA A 144 -29.02 -30.16 -3.97
N GLY A 145 -29.85 -30.11 -2.91
CA GLY A 145 -29.51 -30.66 -1.60
C GLY A 145 -28.46 -29.85 -0.83
N GLU A 146 -28.00 -28.74 -1.38
CA GLU A 146 -27.01 -27.83 -0.78
C GLU A 146 -27.25 -26.37 -1.17
N VAL A 147 -26.59 -25.42 -0.50
CA VAL A 147 -26.75 -23.98 -0.79
C VAL A 147 -25.90 -23.59 -2.00
N VAL A 148 -26.51 -23.67 -3.19
CA VAL A 148 -25.86 -23.31 -4.47
C VAL A 148 -26.15 -21.87 -4.92
N GLN A 149 -27.25 -21.25 -4.46
CA GLN A 149 -27.61 -19.88 -4.82
C GLN A 149 -28.06 -19.05 -3.60
N GLY A 150 -27.54 -17.81 -3.51
CA GLY A 150 -27.96 -16.81 -2.52
C GLY A 150 -29.17 -16.01 -3.00
N GLY A 151 -30.13 -15.74 -2.09
CA GLY A 151 -31.32 -14.91 -2.38
C GLY A 151 -31.19 -13.47 -1.89
N SER A 152 -30.00 -12.96 -1.62
CA SER A 152 -29.79 -11.59 -1.14
C SER A 152 -29.52 -10.63 -2.29
N THR A 153 -30.20 -9.49 -2.33
CA THR A 153 -30.00 -8.46 -3.35
C THR A 153 -28.72 -7.64 -3.13
N LEU A 154 -28.24 -6.93 -4.16
CA LEU A 154 -27.12 -5.98 -4.06
C LEU A 154 -27.39 -4.91 -3.00
N THR A 155 -28.63 -4.40 -2.90
CA THR A 155 -29.00 -3.40 -1.90
C THR A 155 -28.95 -3.97 -0.48
N GLN A 156 -29.33 -5.23 -0.27
CA GLN A 156 -29.17 -5.91 1.04
C GLN A 156 -27.70 -6.12 1.40
N GLN A 157 -26.86 -6.49 0.42
CA GLN A 157 -25.42 -6.61 0.62
C GLN A 157 -24.79 -5.24 0.96
N LEU A 158 -25.22 -4.18 0.29
CA LEU A 158 -24.80 -2.82 0.56
C LEU A 158 -25.20 -2.39 1.99
N ALA A 159 -26.44 -2.61 2.37
CA ALA A 159 -26.95 -2.33 3.72
C ALA A 159 -26.13 -3.05 4.80
N LYS A 160 -25.85 -4.34 4.59
CA LYS A 160 -24.97 -5.12 5.48
C LYS A 160 -23.58 -4.50 5.59
N ASN A 161 -22.95 -4.15 4.47
CA ASN A 161 -21.57 -3.68 4.44
C ASN A 161 -21.40 -2.26 5.03
N LEU A 162 -22.45 -1.42 4.96
CA LEU A 162 -22.41 -0.05 5.45
C LEU A 162 -22.78 0.08 6.92
N PHE A 163 -23.76 -0.71 7.40
CA PHE A 163 -24.45 -0.42 8.67
C PHE A 163 -24.41 -1.55 9.69
N LEU A 164 -24.11 -2.79 9.31
CA LEU A 164 -24.29 -3.93 10.18
C LEU A 164 -22.99 -4.65 10.53
N SER A 165 -22.94 -5.27 11.71
CA SER A 165 -21.81 -6.06 12.15
C SER A 165 -21.67 -7.39 11.39
N PRO A 166 -20.47 -8.01 11.32
CA PRO A 166 -20.24 -9.27 10.60
C PRO A 166 -20.96 -10.50 11.19
N THR A 167 -21.45 -10.45 12.43
CA THR A 167 -22.08 -11.58 13.12
C THR A 167 -23.35 -12.04 12.42
N ARG A 168 -23.46 -13.35 12.13
CA ARG A 168 -24.62 -13.92 11.46
C ARG A 168 -25.77 -14.12 12.45
N SER A 169 -26.94 -13.50 12.21
CA SER A 169 -28.17 -13.70 12.98
C SER A 169 -29.39 -13.46 12.11
N THR A 170 -30.53 -14.08 12.49
CA THR A 170 -31.83 -13.82 11.85
C THR A 170 -32.25 -12.37 11.99
N ARG A 171 -31.97 -11.76 13.17
CA ARG A 171 -32.21 -10.33 13.43
C ARG A 171 -31.51 -9.45 12.41
N ARG A 172 -30.21 -9.68 12.18
CA ARG A 172 -29.47 -8.94 11.18
C ARG A 172 -30.08 -9.08 9.78
N LYS A 173 -30.59 -10.27 9.42
CA LYS A 173 -31.21 -10.47 8.09
C LYS A 173 -32.47 -9.65 7.88
N VAL A 174 -33.30 -9.47 8.93
CA VAL A 174 -34.44 -8.57 8.90
C VAL A 174 -34.00 -7.11 8.80
N GLN A 175 -32.97 -6.71 9.57
CA GLN A 175 -32.39 -5.36 9.49
C GLN A 175 -31.80 -5.06 8.11
N GLU A 176 -31.12 -6.02 7.48
CA GLU A 176 -30.64 -5.90 6.07
C GLU A 176 -31.78 -5.57 5.11
N ALA A 177 -32.93 -6.27 5.24
CA ALA A 177 -34.09 -6.02 4.38
C ALA A 177 -34.73 -4.64 4.62
N LEU A 178 -34.90 -4.24 5.89
CA LEU A 178 -35.45 -2.92 6.24
C LEU A 178 -34.54 -1.77 5.77
N LEU A 179 -33.23 -1.91 5.96
CA LEU A 179 -32.25 -0.94 5.49
C LEU A 179 -32.19 -0.89 3.95
N ALA A 180 -32.32 -2.04 3.28
CA ALA A 180 -32.37 -2.08 1.82
C ALA A 180 -33.61 -1.32 1.28
N LEU A 181 -34.77 -1.50 1.87
CA LEU A 181 -35.99 -0.75 1.52
C LEU A 181 -35.83 0.76 1.75
N TRP A 182 -35.16 1.14 2.86
CA TRP A 182 -34.85 2.55 3.15
C TRP A 182 -33.87 3.14 2.12
N LEU A 183 -32.80 2.41 1.76
CA LEU A 183 -31.83 2.86 0.77
C LEU A 183 -32.48 3.07 -0.61
N GLU A 184 -33.34 2.17 -1.05
CA GLU A 184 -34.05 2.27 -2.34
C GLU A 184 -35.07 3.42 -2.41
N ARG A 185 -35.53 3.92 -1.24
CA ARG A 185 -36.38 5.13 -1.19
C ARG A 185 -35.56 6.42 -1.30
N ARG A 186 -34.26 6.36 -0.92
CA ARG A 186 -33.42 7.56 -0.83
C ARG A 186 -32.49 7.71 -2.02
N PHE A 187 -32.10 6.63 -2.67
CA PHE A 187 -31.13 6.61 -3.77
C PHE A 187 -31.71 5.89 -4.99
N SER A 188 -31.37 6.39 -6.17
CA SER A 188 -31.65 5.70 -7.43
C SER A 188 -30.83 4.40 -7.56
N LYS A 189 -31.25 3.52 -8.46
CA LYS A 189 -30.52 2.29 -8.77
C LYS A 189 -29.07 2.54 -9.19
N ASP A 190 -28.83 3.58 -9.95
CA ASP A 190 -27.47 3.92 -10.41
C ASP A 190 -26.61 4.45 -9.28
N GLU A 191 -27.17 5.26 -8.38
CA GLU A 191 -26.46 5.71 -7.17
C GLU A 191 -26.14 4.55 -6.22
N LEU A 192 -27.08 3.62 -6.00
CA LEU A 192 -26.85 2.41 -5.19
C LEU A 192 -25.74 1.54 -5.77
N LEU A 193 -25.71 1.37 -7.08
CA LEU A 193 -24.68 0.61 -7.79
C LEU A 193 -23.31 1.32 -7.71
N GLU A 194 -23.28 2.63 -7.85
CA GLU A 194 -22.09 3.46 -7.69
C GLU A 194 -21.52 3.33 -6.28
N ILE A 195 -22.37 3.46 -5.25
CA ILE A 195 -21.97 3.29 -3.85
C ILE A 195 -21.43 1.87 -3.62
N TYR A 196 -22.11 0.84 -4.14
CA TYR A 196 -21.68 -0.55 -3.99
C TYR A 196 -20.29 -0.77 -4.59
N LEU A 197 -20.10 -0.39 -5.86
CA LEU A 197 -18.83 -0.56 -6.59
C LEU A 197 -17.66 0.17 -5.92
N ASN A 198 -17.90 1.29 -5.25
CA ASN A 198 -16.88 2.03 -4.52
C ASN A 198 -16.64 1.53 -3.09
N ARG A 199 -17.46 0.59 -2.56
CA ARG A 199 -17.41 0.17 -1.16
C ARG A 199 -17.22 -1.31 -0.93
N VAL A 200 -17.52 -2.14 -1.92
CA VAL A 200 -17.47 -3.60 -1.77
C VAL A 200 -16.06 -4.09 -1.47
N TYR A 201 -15.94 -5.01 -0.52
CA TYR A 201 -14.67 -5.66 -0.21
C TYR A 201 -14.33 -6.71 -1.28
N LEU A 202 -13.15 -6.58 -1.91
CA LEU A 202 -12.70 -7.43 -3.01
C LEU A 202 -11.55 -8.39 -2.63
N GLY A 203 -11.18 -8.41 -1.34
CA GLY A 203 -10.05 -9.22 -0.87
C GLY A 203 -8.72 -8.47 -0.87
N GLY A 204 -7.74 -9.00 -0.12
CA GLY A 204 -6.40 -8.40 -0.03
C GLY A 204 -6.36 -7.00 0.57
N GLY A 205 -7.38 -6.61 1.35
CA GLY A 205 -7.51 -5.25 1.90
C GLY A 205 -8.17 -4.25 0.96
N ALA A 206 -8.53 -4.62 -0.29
CA ALA A 206 -9.11 -3.71 -1.26
C ALA A 206 -10.61 -3.52 -1.07
N PHE A 207 -11.03 -2.27 -0.91
CA PHE A 207 -12.43 -1.83 -0.88
C PHE A 207 -12.74 -0.94 -2.08
N GLY A 208 -13.72 -1.33 -2.87
CA GLY A 208 -14.12 -0.70 -4.12
C GLY A 208 -13.27 -1.11 -5.33
N VAL A 209 -13.88 -0.92 -6.50
CA VAL A 209 -13.33 -1.42 -7.77
C VAL A 209 -12.04 -0.73 -8.20
N GLU A 210 -11.85 0.53 -7.85
CA GLU A 210 -10.59 1.24 -8.17
C GLU A 210 -9.42 0.66 -7.38
N ALA A 211 -9.60 0.42 -6.06
CA ALA A 211 -8.60 -0.23 -5.24
C ALA A 211 -8.32 -1.67 -5.72
N GLY A 212 -9.36 -2.43 -6.03
CA GLY A 212 -9.23 -3.78 -6.57
C GLY A 212 -8.50 -3.83 -7.91
N ALA A 213 -8.84 -2.92 -8.84
CA ALA A 213 -8.20 -2.83 -10.16
C ALA A 213 -6.70 -2.52 -10.04
N ARG A 214 -6.34 -1.55 -9.21
CA ARG A 214 -4.94 -1.22 -8.93
C ARG A 214 -4.20 -2.35 -8.23
N LEU A 215 -4.85 -2.96 -7.23
CA LEU A 215 -4.25 -4.07 -6.48
C LEU A 215 -3.98 -5.27 -7.38
N PHE A 216 -4.95 -5.73 -8.17
CA PHE A 216 -4.86 -7.00 -8.88
C PHE A 216 -4.27 -6.87 -10.30
N PHE A 217 -4.49 -5.73 -10.97
CA PHE A 217 -4.09 -5.53 -12.38
C PHE A 217 -3.09 -4.37 -12.58
N GLY A 218 -2.85 -3.53 -11.57
CA GLY A 218 -1.94 -2.38 -11.69
C GLY A 218 -2.50 -1.22 -12.53
N ILE A 219 -3.80 -1.20 -12.83
CA ILE A 219 -4.45 -0.18 -13.66
C ILE A 219 -5.64 0.44 -12.95
N SER A 220 -6.09 1.62 -13.41
CA SER A 220 -7.35 2.20 -12.93
C SER A 220 -8.55 1.40 -13.41
N ALA A 221 -9.61 1.34 -12.58
CA ALA A 221 -10.87 0.70 -12.94
C ALA A 221 -11.52 1.30 -14.20
N ARG A 222 -11.18 2.54 -14.57
CA ARG A 222 -11.60 3.18 -15.83
C ARG A 222 -11.12 2.44 -17.08
N ARG A 223 -10.05 1.65 -16.97
CA ARG A 223 -9.39 0.94 -18.09
C ARG A 223 -9.51 -0.58 -18.03
N LEU A 224 -10.39 -1.10 -17.17
CA LEU A 224 -10.60 -2.54 -17.07
C LEU A 224 -11.12 -3.11 -18.39
N THR A 225 -10.57 -4.24 -18.78
CA THR A 225 -11.09 -5.05 -19.88
C THR A 225 -12.31 -5.86 -19.42
N LEU A 226 -13.01 -6.50 -20.35
CA LEU A 226 -14.19 -7.32 -20.03
C LEU A 226 -13.87 -8.44 -19.02
N TRP A 227 -12.81 -9.22 -19.25
CA TRP A 227 -12.43 -10.30 -18.34
C TRP A 227 -11.97 -9.79 -16.95
N GLN A 228 -11.28 -8.64 -16.90
CA GLN A 228 -10.87 -8.02 -15.63
C GLN A 228 -12.09 -7.56 -14.82
N SER A 229 -13.08 -6.97 -15.50
CA SER A 229 -14.34 -6.57 -14.89
C SER A 229 -15.14 -7.77 -14.38
N ALA A 230 -15.21 -8.85 -15.16
CA ALA A 230 -15.85 -10.09 -14.75
C ALA A 230 -15.17 -10.72 -13.53
N MET A 231 -13.84 -10.71 -13.52
CA MET A 231 -13.07 -11.20 -12.36
C MET A 231 -13.38 -10.39 -11.10
N LEU A 232 -13.29 -9.04 -11.15
CA LEU A 232 -13.61 -8.20 -9.99
C LEU A 232 -15.04 -8.39 -9.51
N ALA A 233 -16.02 -8.48 -10.42
CA ALA A 233 -17.42 -8.70 -10.09
C ALA A 233 -17.67 -10.05 -9.41
N GLY A 234 -16.82 -11.04 -9.63
CA GLY A 234 -16.91 -12.36 -9.02
C GLY A 234 -16.36 -12.46 -7.59
N LEU A 235 -15.55 -11.49 -7.14
CA LEU A 235 -14.86 -11.56 -5.85
C LEU A 235 -15.76 -11.39 -4.61
N PRO A 236 -16.83 -10.56 -4.61
CA PRO A 236 -17.60 -10.24 -3.39
C PRO A 236 -18.17 -11.46 -2.66
N GLN A 237 -18.51 -12.52 -3.38
CA GLN A 237 -19.08 -13.74 -2.80
C GLN A 237 -18.10 -14.47 -1.87
N ALA A 238 -16.81 -14.53 -2.24
CA ALA A 238 -15.79 -15.26 -1.48
C ALA A 238 -14.39 -14.63 -1.64
N PRO A 239 -14.20 -13.37 -1.21
CA PRO A 239 -13.02 -12.57 -1.54
C PRO A 239 -11.69 -13.15 -1.05
N SER A 240 -11.71 -14.00 -0.01
CA SER A 240 -10.50 -14.69 0.46
C SER A 240 -10.18 -15.95 -0.34
N ARG A 241 -11.20 -16.69 -0.79
CA ARG A 241 -11.02 -17.97 -1.55
C ARG A 241 -10.68 -17.73 -3.02
N THR A 242 -11.25 -16.68 -3.61
CA THR A 242 -11.08 -16.30 -5.01
C THR A 242 -10.14 -15.13 -5.21
N ASN A 243 -9.23 -14.89 -4.24
CA ASN A 243 -8.27 -13.80 -4.33
C ASN A 243 -7.26 -14.05 -5.48
N PRO A 244 -7.17 -13.16 -6.48
CA PRO A 244 -6.27 -13.33 -7.63
C PRO A 244 -4.79 -13.46 -7.25
N ARG A 245 -4.38 -12.92 -6.11
CA ARG A 245 -2.99 -12.98 -5.65
C ARG A 245 -2.61 -14.27 -4.94
N THR A 246 -3.55 -14.87 -4.20
CA THR A 246 -3.29 -16.08 -3.41
C THR A 246 -3.80 -17.35 -4.08
N ASN A 247 -4.85 -17.23 -4.90
CA ASN A 247 -5.46 -18.34 -5.63
C ASN A 247 -5.86 -17.92 -7.06
N PRO A 248 -4.89 -17.72 -7.97
CA PRO A 248 -5.15 -17.28 -9.34
C PRO A 248 -6.13 -18.18 -10.11
N ALA A 249 -6.00 -19.49 -9.95
CA ALA A 249 -6.84 -20.47 -10.65
C ALA A 249 -8.32 -20.33 -10.26
N ALA A 250 -8.61 -20.22 -8.96
CA ALA A 250 -9.97 -19.99 -8.47
C ALA A 250 -10.53 -18.64 -8.91
N ALA A 251 -9.70 -17.59 -8.98
CA ALA A 251 -10.11 -16.27 -9.46
C ALA A 251 -10.49 -16.32 -10.95
N MET A 252 -9.68 -16.98 -11.78
CA MET A 252 -9.97 -17.15 -13.20
C MET A 252 -11.23 -17.99 -13.43
N ALA A 253 -11.37 -19.12 -12.72
CA ALA A 253 -12.59 -19.94 -12.80
C ALA A 253 -13.85 -19.13 -12.45
N ARG A 254 -13.78 -18.32 -11.37
CA ARG A 254 -14.89 -17.45 -10.98
C ARG A 254 -15.18 -16.36 -11.99
N GLY A 255 -14.15 -15.75 -12.62
CA GLY A 255 -14.30 -14.81 -13.72
C GLY A 255 -15.05 -15.43 -14.92
N GLY A 256 -14.73 -16.68 -15.26
CA GLY A 256 -15.44 -17.44 -16.29
C GLY A 256 -16.92 -17.69 -15.96
N GLU A 257 -17.25 -17.95 -14.67
CA GLU A 257 -18.65 -18.04 -14.21
C GLU A 257 -19.41 -16.73 -14.42
N VAL A 258 -18.76 -15.60 -14.12
CA VAL A 258 -19.33 -14.26 -14.33
C VAL A 258 -19.58 -14.00 -15.81
N LEU A 259 -18.62 -14.32 -16.68
CA LEU A 259 -18.78 -14.17 -18.13
C LEU A 259 -19.96 -15.00 -18.67
N ARG A 260 -20.13 -16.24 -18.19
CA ARG A 260 -21.31 -17.06 -18.53
C ARG A 260 -22.62 -16.41 -18.07
N ALA A 261 -22.66 -15.90 -16.84
CA ALA A 261 -23.82 -15.17 -16.33
C ALA A 261 -24.15 -13.91 -17.17
N MET A 262 -23.12 -13.22 -17.68
CA MET A 262 -23.31 -12.06 -18.57
C MET A 262 -23.91 -12.46 -19.92
N VAL A 263 -23.57 -13.63 -20.48
CA VAL A 263 -24.22 -14.17 -21.68
C VAL A 263 -25.68 -14.52 -21.39
N GLU A 264 -25.95 -15.23 -20.30
CA GLU A 264 -27.32 -15.61 -19.90
C GLU A 264 -28.24 -14.41 -19.68
N THR A 265 -27.70 -13.28 -19.26
CA THR A 265 -28.44 -12.02 -19.07
C THR A 265 -28.49 -11.15 -20.33
N GLY A 266 -27.84 -11.56 -21.42
CA GLY A 266 -27.76 -10.80 -22.67
C GLY A 266 -26.86 -9.58 -22.61
N ALA A 267 -26.03 -9.44 -21.55
CA ALA A 267 -25.10 -8.32 -21.38
C ALA A 267 -23.90 -8.39 -22.36
N ILE A 268 -23.52 -9.59 -22.77
CA ILE A 268 -22.49 -9.86 -23.79
C ILE A 268 -22.92 -11.02 -24.70
N THR A 269 -22.29 -11.13 -25.87
CA THR A 269 -22.46 -12.26 -26.78
C THR A 269 -21.52 -13.41 -26.41
N GLU A 270 -21.82 -14.61 -26.93
CA GLU A 270 -20.96 -15.78 -26.75
C GLU A 270 -19.57 -15.57 -27.36
N ALA A 271 -19.46 -14.86 -28.49
CA ALA A 271 -18.18 -14.51 -29.10
C ALA A 271 -17.34 -13.60 -28.19
N GLN A 272 -17.95 -12.60 -27.53
CA GLN A 272 -17.29 -11.74 -26.58
C GLN A 272 -16.82 -12.51 -25.33
N ARG A 273 -17.63 -13.48 -24.87
CA ARG A 273 -17.23 -14.37 -23.76
C ARG A 273 -15.97 -15.16 -24.11
N ALA A 274 -15.99 -15.85 -25.27
CA ALA A 274 -14.86 -16.67 -25.72
C ALA A 274 -13.57 -15.83 -25.86
N GLN A 275 -13.67 -14.66 -26.48
CA GLN A 275 -12.53 -13.73 -26.61
C GLN A 275 -12.01 -13.25 -25.24
N ALA A 276 -12.92 -12.98 -24.29
CA ALA A 276 -12.54 -12.54 -22.96
C ALA A 276 -11.87 -13.66 -22.15
N GLU A 277 -12.35 -14.92 -22.28
CA GLU A 277 -11.73 -16.09 -21.63
C GLU A 277 -10.34 -16.39 -22.19
N GLU A 278 -10.13 -16.29 -23.49
CA GLU A 278 -8.82 -16.45 -24.13
C GLU A 278 -7.82 -15.36 -23.67
N ALA A 279 -8.30 -14.13 -23.46
CA ALA A 279 -7.50 -13.01 -23.00
C ALA A 279 -7.20 -13.04 -21.49
N MET A 280 -7.78 -13.97 -20.71
CA MET A 280 -7.56 -14.04 -19.27
C MET A 280 -6.11 -14.38 -18.94
N ASN A 281 -5.36 -13.36 -18.54
CA ASN A 281 -3.99 -13.51 -18.08
C ASN A 281 -3.74 -12.58 -16.91
N LEU A 282 -3.58 -13.14 -15.71
CA LEU A 282 -3.22 -12.35 -14.54
C LEU A 282 -1.77 -11.89 -14.68
N PRO A 283 -1.51 -10.58 -14.53
CA PRO A 283 -0.14 -10.10 -14.54
C PRO A 283 0.65 -10.82 -13.44
N PRO A 284 1.92 -11.14 -13.68
CA PRO A 284 2.80 -11.67 -12.64
C PRO A 284 2.69 -10.74 -11.43
N ARG A 285 2.72 -11.32 -10.21
CA ARG A 285 2.69 -10.51 -8.98
C ARG A 285 3.63 -9.34 -9.19
N PRO A 286 3.17 -8.08 -9.07
CA PRO A 286 4.10 -7.01 -8.85
C PRO A 286 4.95 -7.50 -7.69
N GLY A 287 6.27 -7.60 -7.90
CA GLY A 287 7.15 -8.04 -6.82
C GLY A 287 6.72 -7.27 -5.59
N THR A 288 6.54 -7.95 -4.47
CA THR A 288 6.31 -7.30 -3.17
C THR A 288 7.57 -6.54 -2.75
N GLY A 289 8.29 -6.01 -3.75
CA GLY A 289 9.49 -5.22 -3.62
C GLY A 289 9.19 -3.93 -2.90
N GLY A 290 10.07 -3.55 -1.98
CA GLY A 290 9.97 -2.28 -1.28
C GLY A 290 9.22 -2.33 0.04
N GLY A 291 9.02 -3.48 0.69
CA GLY A 291 8.41 -3.55 2.02
C GLY A 291 9.14 -2.68 3.04
N TRP A 292 10.46 -2.80 3.16
CA TRP A 292 11.28 -1.94 4.03
C TRP A 292 11.20 -0.45 3.67
N PHE A 293 11.16 -0.15 2.36
CA PHE A 293 11.00 1.22 1.89
C PHE A 293 9.62 1.77 2.24
N SER A 294 8.58 0.95 2.05
CA SER A 294 7.20 1.34 2.35
C SER A 294 7.00 1.62 3.83
N ASP A 295 7.54 0.77 4.72
CA ASP A 295 7.49 0.97 6.17
C ASP A 295 8.20 2.27 6.57
N TRP A 296 9.41 2.52 6.04
CA TRP A 296 10.16 3.75 6.28
C TRP A 296 9.42 5.01 5.82
N VAL A 297 8.76 4.95 4.66
CA VAL A 297 7.95 6.05 4.12
C VAL A 297 6.71 6.27 4.99
N MET A 298 6.04 5.19 5.39
CA MET A 298 4.84 5.26 6.23
C MET A 298 5.13 5.83 7.60
N GLU A 299 6.23 5.41 8.23
CA GLU A 299 6.71 5.98 9.49
C GLU A 299 7.02 7.48 9.34
N SER A 300 7.67 7.88 8.24
CA SER A 300 7.96 9.29 7.94
C SER A 300 6.69 10.13 7.79
N VAL A 301 5.62 9.58 7.18
CA VAL A 301 4.32 10.25 7.09
C VAL A 301 3.66 10.35 8.47
N ALA A 302 3.65 9.27 9.24
CA ALA A 302 3.07 9.26 10.58
C ALA A 302 3.72 10.30 11.51
N GLN A 303 5.05 10.48 11.39
CA GLN A 303 5.78 11.48 12.18
C GLN A 303 5.56 12.93 11.72
N ARG A 304 5.46 13.16 10.40
CA ARG A 304 5.41 14.52 9.82
C ARG A 304 3.99 15.05 9.62
N LEU A 305 3.02 14.17 9.44
CA LEU A 305 1.63 14.46 9.09
C LEU A 305 0.66 13.57 9.90
N PRO A 306 0.71 13.59 11.25
CA PRO A 306 -0.02 12.64 12.10
C PRO A 306 -1.56 12.77 12.01
N GLU A 307 -2.05 13.93 11.57
CA GLU A 307 -3.50 14.21 11.47
C GLU A 307 -4.11 13.71 10.15
N LEU A 308 -3.28 13.34 9.15
CA LEU A 308 -3.79 12.94 7.86
C LEU A 308 -4.40 11.53 7.89
N ARG A 309 -5.53 11.40 7.21
CA ARG A 309 -6.25 10.14 7.00
C ARG A 309 -6.47 9.94 5.51
N ASP A 310 -6.61 8.67 5.10
CA ASP A 310 -6.84 8.30 3.70
C ASP A 310 -5.81 8.92 2.75
N VAL A 311 -4.54 8.55 2.95
CA VAL A 311 -3.41 9.13 2.23
C VAL A 311 -2.93 8.25 1.07
N ALA A 312 -2.73 8.86 -0.10
CA ALA A 312 -1.94 8.29 -1.19
C ALA A 312 -0.56 8.94 -1.19
N ILE A 313 0.47 8.13 -0.98
CA ILE A 313 1.85 8.56 -0.87
C ILE A 313 2.56 8.24 -2.18
N HIS A 314 2.82 9.26 -2.99
CA HIS A 314 3.66 9.14 -4.18
C HIS A 314 5.12 9.16 -3.75
N SER A 315 5.80 8.04 -3.89
CA SER A 315 7.16 7.88 -3.41
C SER A 315 8.22 8.15 -4.47
N THR A 316 9.49 8.09 -4.05
CA THR A 316 10.66 8.22 -4.93
C THR A 316 11.16 6.89 -5.47
N LEU A 317 10.63 5.75 -4.98
CA LEU A 317 11.10 4.43 -5.35
C LEU A 317 10.90 4.18 -6.86
N ASP A 318 11.99 3.75 -7.51
CA ASP A 318 11.96 3.30 -8.90
C ASP A 318 11.93 1.76 -8.93
N PRO A 319 10.85 1.15 -9.46
CA PRO A 319 10.70 -0.31 -9.46
C PRO A 319 11.84 -1.06 -10.17
N ARG A 320 12.49 -0.46 -11.16
CA ARG A 320 13.63 -1.09 -11.88
C ARG A 320 14.81 -1.27 -10.95
N TRP A 321 15.19 -0.20 -10.23
CA TRP A 321 16.28 -0.25 -9.26
C TRP A 321 15.95 -1.14 -8.07
N GLN A 322 14.70 -1.09 -7.57
CA GLN A 322 14.24 -1.92 -6.47
C GLN A 322 14.30 -3.42 -6.82
N ASN A 323 13.76 -3.80 -7.98
CA ASN A 323 13.75 -5.18 -8.44
C ASN A 323 15.17 -5.70 -8.72
N ALA A 324 16.04 -4.87 -9.31
CA ALA A 324 17.44 -5.21 -9.53
C ALA A 324 18.16 -5.45 -8.19
N ALA A 325 18.02 -4.53 -7.22
CA ALA A 325 18.63 -4.64 -5.91
C ALA A 325 18.16 -5.89 -5.14
N GLU A 326 16.84 -6.12 -5.05
CA GLU A 326 16.27 -7.28 -4.36
C GLU A 326 16.65 -8.61 -4.97
N SER A 327 16.50 -8.73 -6.30
CA SER A 327 16.78 -9.99 -6.99
C SER A 327 18.25 -10.35 -6.93
N ARG A 328 19.16 -9.37 -7.13
CA ARG A 328 20.61 -9.62 -7.12
C ARG A 328 21.14 -9.88 -5.72
N LEU A 329 20.66 -9.14 -4.69
CA LEU A 329 21.02 -9.42 -3.31
C LEU A 329 20.58 -10.82 -2.89
N ARG A 330 19.33 -11.19 -3.15
CA ARG A 330 18.80 -12.52 -2.82
C ARG A 330 19.59 -13.62 -3.51
N ALA A 331 19.80 -13.50 -4.84
CA ALA A 331 20.56 -14.47 -5.60
C ALA A 331 22.01 -14.60 -5.10
N MET A 332 22.64 -13.50 -4.67
CA MET A 332 24.00 -13.56 -4.10
C MET A 332 24.03 -14.29 -2.78
N ILE A 333 23.08 -14.02 -1.87
CA ILE A 333 22.99 -14.74 -0.58
C ILE A 333 22.72 -16.23 -0.81
N GLU A 334 21.86 -16.56 -1.77
CA GLU A 334 21.56 -17.97 -2.11
C GLU A 334 22.77 -18.71 -2.69
N ARG A 335 23.55 -18.06 -3.56
CA ARG A 335 24.74 -18.69 -4.20
C ARG A 335 25.94 -18.77 -3.28
N GLU A 336 26.19 -17.73 -2.51
CA GLU A 336 27.46 -17.54 -1.80
C GLU A 336 27.32 -17.57 -0.27
N GLY A 337 26.09 -17.39 0.26
CA GLY A 337 25.88 -17.18 1.70
C GLY A 337 26.35 -18.34 2.56
N LEU A 338 26.08 -19.58 2.13
CA LEU A 338 26.51 -20.78 2.87
C LEU A 338 28.03 -20.89 2.88
N ARG A 339 28.68 -20.71 1.73
CA ARG A 339 30.14 -20.78 1.59
C ARG A 339 30.84 -19.64 2.31
N GLY A 340 30.29 -18.43 2.21
CA GLY A 340 30.84 -17.21 2.82
C GLY A 340 30.42 -17.00 4.28
N ASN A 341 29.64 -17.91 4.85
CA ASN A 341 29.06 -17.79 6.19
C ASN A 341 28.39 -16.44 6.43
N PHE A 342 27.49 -16.02 5.52
CA PHE A 342 26.67 -14.84 5.70
C PHE A 342 25.22 -15.10 5.29
N SER A 343 24.30 -14.51 6.04
CA SER A 343 22.86 -14.77 5.90
C SER A 343 22.08 -13.52 5.51
N GLN A 344 22.68 -12.34 5.61
CA GLN A 344 22.02 -11.06 5.43
C GLN A 344 22.82 -10.11 4.53
N GLY A 345 22.12 -9.12 4.04
CA GLY A 345 22.69 -8.01 3.30
C GLY A 345 21.68 -6.88 3.19
N SER A 346 22.14 -5.70 2.82
CA SER A 346 21.27 -4.55 2.55
C SER A 346 21.81 -3.72 1.40
N VAL A 347 20.89 -3.06 0.68
CA VAL A 347 21.20 -2.21 -0.48
C VAL A 347 20.36 -0.94 -0.39
N VAL A 348 20.99 0.20 -0.68
CA VAL A 348 20.30 1.46 -0.92
C VAL A 348 20.78 2.09 -2.22
N VAL A 349 19.86 2.59 -3.03
CA VAL A 349 20.15 3.40 -4.22
C VAL A 349 19.63 4.81 -3.98
N LEU A 350 20.51 5.78 -4.00
CA LEU A 350 20.24 7.18 -3.67
C LEU A 350 20.58 8.08 -4.86
N ASP A 351 19.70 8.97 -5.23
CA ASP A 351 19.99 10.06 -6.16
C ASP A 351 20.91 11.08 -5.47
N ALA A 352 22.13 11.21 -5.98
CA ALA A 352 23.15 12.04 -5.35
C ALA A 352 22.83 13.54 -5.41
N ARG A 353 22.03 13.99 -6.36
CA ARG A 353 21.70 15.42 -6.54
C ARG A 353 20.57 15.86 -5.61
N SER A 354 19.55 15.02 -5.45
CA SER A 354 18.34 15.37 -4.69
C SER A 354 18.26 14.75 -3.31
N GLY A 355 18.90 13.59 -3.09
CA GLY A 355 18.70 12.77 -1.90
C GLY A 355 17.50 11.80 -2.00
N ALA A 356 16.85 11.70 -3.16
CA ALA A 356 15.73 10.79 -3.36
C ALA A 356 16.20 9.34 -3.31
N VAL A 357 15.60 8.52 -2.44
CA VAL A 357 15.87 7.08 -2.34
C VAL A 357 15.12 6.37 -3.45
N ARG A 358 15.87 5.79 -4.40
CA ARG A 358 15.35 5.08 -5.58
C ARG A 358 15.09 3.60 -5.32
N ALA A 359 15.85 3.00 -4.40
CA ALA A 359 15.65 1.62 -3.93
C ALA A 359 16.15 1.47 -2.50
N MET A 360 15.51 0.58 -1.75
CA MET A 360 15.87 0.25 -0.37
C MET A 360 15.55 -1.22 -0.08
N VAL A 361 16.57 -1.99 0.20
CA VAL A 361 16.47 -3.42 0.52
C VAL A 361 17.14 -3.66 1.87
N GLY A 362 16.34 -3.90 2.90
CA GLY A 362 16.79 -4.01 4.28
C GLY A 362 17.24 -5.40 4.71
N GLY A 363 17.18 -6.42 3.83
CA GLY A 363 17.54 -7.79 4.17
C GLY A 363 17.33 -8.77 3.03
N ARG A 364 17.54 -10.06 3.30
CA ARG A 364 17.34 -11.14 2.34
C ARG A 364 15.87 -11.32 1.93
N ASP A 365 14.97 -11.30 2.91
CA ASP A 365 13.53 -11.48 2.70
C ASP A 365 12.75 -10.67 3.74
N TYR A 366 11.95 -9.71 3.27
CA TYR A 366 11.14 -8.85 4.12
C TYR A 366 10.12 -9.62 4.99
N ARG A 367 9.55 -10.71 4.45
CA ARG A 367 8.56 -11.51 5.18
C ARG A 367 9.17 -12.25 6.38
N GLN A 368 10.46 -12.60 6.30
CA GLN A 368 11.17 -13.27 7.38
C GLN A 368 11.74 -12.29 8.40
N SER A 369 12.16 -11.10 7.94
CA SER A 369 12.72 -10.07 8.79
C SER A 369 12.35 -8.67 8.27
N PRO A 370 11.38 -7.98 8.90
CA PRO A 370 11.05 -6.60 8.56
C PRO A 370 12.10 -5.59 9.05
N PHE A 371 13.08 -6.01 9.86
CA PHE A 371 14.16 -5.14 10.34
C PHE A 371 14.92 -4.50 9.17
N ASN A 372 14.92 -3.18 9.13
CA ASN A 372 15.49 -2.41 8.02
C ASN A 372 16.97 -2.07 8.27
N ARG A 373 17.87 -2.93 7.80
CA ARG A 373 19.33 -2.77 8.01
C ARG A 373 19.91 -1.56 7.29
N VAL A 374 19.16 -0.92 6.41
CA VAL A 374 19.59 0.32 5.72
C VAL A 374 19.52 1.53 6.67
N VAL A 375 18.49 1.62 7.51
CA VAL A 375 18.23 2.77 8.38
C VAL A 375 18.45 2.49 9.87
N ASP A 376 18.25 1.23 10.31
CA ASP A 376 18.32 0.84 11.72
C ASP A 376 19.60 0.04 12.05
N GLY A 377 20.22 -0.55 11.03
CA GLY A 377 21.42 -1.37 11.17
C GLY A 377 22.69 -0.51 11.35
N ARG A 378 23.08 -0.22 12.59
CA ARG A 378 24.36 0.43 12.89
C ARG A 378 25.48 -0.59 12.89
N ARG A 379 26.46 -0.40 12.02
CA ARG A 379 27.58 -1.31 11.80
C ARG A 379 28.87 -0.52 11.56
N GLN A 380 30.01 -1.14 11.83
CA GLN A 380 31.31 -0.56 11.54
C GLN A 380 31.57 -0.54 10.02
N PRO A 381 31.78 0.62 9.39
CA PRO A 381 32.00 0.72 7.94
C PRO A 381 33.41 0.26 7.53
N GLY A 382 34.30 0.10 8.48
CA GLY A 382 35.70 -0.19 8.19
C GLY A 382 36.30 0.86 7.23
N SER A 383 37.08 0.42 6.26
CA SER A 383 37.72 1.32 5.29
C SER A 383 36.77 2.13 4.40
N ALA A 384 35.46 1.83 4.38
CA ALA A 384 34.49 2.68 3.70
C ALA A 384 34.30 4.06 4.38
N PHE A 385 34.79 4.22 5.62
CA PHE A 385 34.83 5.52 6.29
C PHE A 385 35.97 6.43 5.84
N LYS A 386 37.04 5.89 5.23
CA LYS A 386 38.25 6.65 4.84
C LYS A 386 37.95 7.90 4.02
N PRO A 387 37.07 7.89 3.00
CA PRO A 387 36.78 9.09 2.21
C PRO A 387 36.31 10.29 3.02
N ILE A 388 35.69 10.07 4.19
CA ILE A 388 35.19 11.15 5.05
C ILE A 388 36.34 12.04 5.55
N TYR A 389 37.37 11.47 6.15
CA TYR A 389 38.49 12.27 6.63
C TYR A 389 39.55 12.59 5.56
N TYR A 390 39.62 11.82 4.46
CA TYR A 390 40.38 12.24 3.29
C TYR A 390 39.81 13.55 2.72
N LEU A 391 38.48 13.69 2.68
CA LEU A 391 37.83 14.92 2.27
C LEU A 391 38.20 16.10 3.21
N ALA A 392 38.26 15.84 4.52
CA ALA A 392 38.73 16.83 5.48
C ALA A 392 40.22 17.20 5.29
N ALA A 393 41.08 16.26 4.89
CA ALA A 393 42.47 16.54 4.54
C ALA A 393 42.57 17.40 3.27
N LEU A 394 41.78 17.10 2.22
CA LEU A 394 41.72 17.92 1.01
C LEU A 394 41.28 19.35 1.32
N GLU A 395 40.29 19.56 2.17
CA GLU A 395 39.83 20.88 2.63
C GLU A 395 40.94 21.67 3.37
N ARG A 396 41.87 20.97 3.97
CA ARG A 396 43.06 21.57 4.64
C ARG A 396 44.24 21.76 3.68
N GLY A 397 44.02 21.64 2.40
CA GLY A 397 45.02 21.92 1.36
C GLY A 397 45.80 20.70 0.88
N ALA A 398 45.55 19.49 1.38
CA ALA A 398 46.14 18.28 0.80
C ALA A 398 45.58 18.05 -0.63
N ARG A 399 46.39 17.43 -1.49
CA ARG A 399 46.02 17.14 -2.88
C ARG A 399 46.09 15.64 -3.15
N PRO A 400 45.32 15.09 -4.07
CA PRO A 400 45.37 13.67 -4.42
C PRO A 400 46.76 13.15 -4.79
N ALA A 401 47.61 14.02 -5.34
CA ALA A 401 48.98 13.69 -5.77
C ALA A 401 50.04 13.82 -4.65
N ASP A 402 49.71 14.43 -3.51
CA ASP A 402 50.64 14.59 -2.39
C ASP A 402 51.04 13.21 -1.85
N MET A 403 52.29 13.10 -1.45
CA MET A 403 52.92 11.86 -0.98
C MET A 403 52.68 11.65 0.51
N VAL A 404 52.42 10.42 0.90
CA VAL A 404 52.29 9.98 2.27
C VAL A 404 53.05 8.68 2.50
N SER A 405 53.73 8.55 3.64
CA SER A 405 54.42 7.32 3.99
C SER A 405 53.44 6.15 4.23
N ASP A 406 53.75 5.00 3.66
CA ASP A 406 53.04 3.74 3.88
C ASP A 406 53.79 2.74 4.77
N LEU A 407 54.96 3.19 5.30
CA LEU A 407 55.80 2.39 6.20
C LEU A 407 55.03 2.03 7.48
N PRO A 408 55.47 0.96 8.20
CA PRO A 408 54.87 0.55 9.49
C PRO A 408 54.75 1.74 10.46
N LEU A 409 53.71 1.75 11.22
CA LEU A 409 53.36 2.80 12.20
C LEU A 409 53.12 2.20 13.56
N HIS A 410 53.72 2.80 14.60
CA HIS A 410 53.49 2.44 15.98
C HIS A 410 53.03 3.67 16.75
N ARG A 411 51.90 3.57 17.43
CA ARG A 411 51.32 4.65 18.28
C ARG A 411 50.78 4.07 19.58
N GLY A 412 51.43 4.39 20.72
CA GLY A 412 50.91 4.02 22.04
C GLY A 412 50.58 2.54 22.18
N GLY A 413 51.43 1.64 21.66
CA GLY A 413 51.21 0.18 21.69
C GLY A 413 50.28 -0.35 20.59
N TRP A 414 49.71 0.54 19.72
CA TRP A 414 48.87 0.13 18.58
C TRP A 414 49.65 0.20 17.25
N SER A 415 49.50 -0.85 16.44
CA SER A 415 50.17 -0.98 15.13
C SER A 415 49.17 -1.43 14.11
N PRO A 416 48.66 -0.53 13.22
CA PRO A 416 47.74 -0.91 12.19
C PRO A 416 48.42 -1.75 11.12
N GLY A 417 47.86 -2.94 10.84
CA GLY A 417 48.33 -3.82 9.73
C GLY A 417 47.78 -3.36 8.39
N ASN A 418 48.60 -3.56 7.33
CA ASN A 418 48.21 -3.25 5.94
C ASN A 418 47.68 -4.48 5.17
N GLY A 419 47.39 -5.59 5.84
CA GLY A 419 46.99 -6.84 5.17
C GLY A 419 48.07 -7.36 4.22
N GLN A 420 47.76 -7.55 2.94
CA GLN A 420 48.70 -8.05 1.92
C GLN A 420 49.52 -6.94 1.25
N TRP A 421 49.35 -5.67 1.63
CA TRP A 421 50.09 -4.56 1.07
C TRP A 421 51.57 -4.61 1.48
N ARG A 422 52.45 -4.49 0.50
CA ARG A 422 53.89 -4.32 0.75
C ARG A 422 54.25 -2.85 0.69
N ALA A 423 54.88 -2.32 1.74
CA ALA A 423 55.25 -0.93 1.83
C ALA A 423 56.26 -0.55 0.74
N ARG A 424 56.10 0.65 0.15
CA ARG A 424 56.94 1.22 -0.93
C ARG A 424 57.73 2.42 -0.46
N GLY A 425 57.52 2.87 0.80
CA GLY A 425 58.11 4.06 1.36
C GLY A 425 57.15 5.25 1.35
N GLU A 426 56.88 5.76 0.17
CA GLU A 426 55.94 6.85 -0.08
C GLU A 426 55.02 6.54 -1.24
N ILE A 427 53.77 6.88 -1.13
CA ILE A 427 52.70 6.70 -2.14
C ILE A 427 51.81 7.93 -2.18
N SER A 428 51.18 8.20 -3.33
CA SER A 428 50.20 9.30 -3.41
C SER A 428 48.98 9.07 -2.50
N LEU A 429 48.31 10.14 -2.05
CA LEU A 429 47.06 10.04 -1.35
C LEU A 429 46.03 9.29 -2.16
N GLU A 430 46.01 9.47 -3.48
CA GLU A 430 45.13 8.74 -4.40
C GLU A 430 45.41 7.23 -4.36
N ASP A 431 46.65 6.80 -4.43
CA ASP A 431 47.00 5.37 -4.38
C ASP A 431 46.80 4.77 -2.98
N ALA A 432 47.05 5.56 -1.94
CA ALA A 432 46.78 5.16 -0.54
C ALA A 432 45.27 4.87 -0.31
N LEU A 433 44.38 5.72 -0.85
CA LEU A 433 42.95 5.50 -0.79
C LEU A 433 42.51 4.34 -1.70
N ALA A 434 43.00 4.31 -2.93
CA ALA A 434 42.65 3.29 -3.92
C ALA A 434 43.01 1.87 -3.46
N SER A 435 44.20 1.70 -2.88
CA SER A 435 44.69 0.43 -2.34
C SER A 435 44.25 0.20 -0.87
N SER A 436 43.60 1.20 -0.26
CA SER A 436 43.09 1.13 1.10
C SER A 436 44.17 0.92 2.18
N VAL A 437 45.36 1.47 2.02
CA VAL A 437 46.51 1.29 2.90
C VAL A 437 46.22 1.87 4.30
N ASN A 438 46.33 1.07 5.36
CA ASN A 438 45.93 1.48 6.70
C ASN A 438 46.92 2.43 7.38
N THR A 439 48.24 2.17 7.23
CA THR A 439 49.26 3.02 7.82
C THR A 439 49.30 4.42 7.20
N ALA A 440 49.10 4.52 5.88
CA ALA A 440 48.91 5.79 5.19
C ALA A 440 47.64 6.49 5.64
N ALA A 441 46.55 5.75 5.79
CA ALA A 441 45.25 6.28 6.21
C ALA A 441 45.27 6.94 7.61
N VAL A 442 46.03 6.37 8.57
CA VAL A 442 46.20 6.98 9.88
C VAL A 442 46.95 8.33 9.76
N ARG A 443 47.99 8.40 8.91
CA ARG A 443 48.72 9.65 8.66
C ARG A 443 47.85 10.71 7.97
N VAL A 444 47.01 10.29 7.01
CA VAL A 444 46.06 11.20 6.38
C VAL A 444 45.01 11.72 7.36
N MET A 445 44.58 10.89 8.33
CA MET A 445 43.71 11.40 9.40
C MET A 445 44.39 12.49 10.23
N ASP A 446 45.69 12.45 10.44
CA ASP A 446 46.42 13.55 11.09
C ASP A 446 46.37 14.84 10.24
N LEU A 447 46.54 14.74 8.92
CA LEU A 447 46.34 15.86 7.97
C LEU A 447 44.92 16.42 8.03
N ALA A 448 43.94 15.59 8.30
CA ALA A 448 42.53 15.99 8.47
C ALA A 448 42.24 16.73 9.80
N GLY A 449 43.23 16.91 10.64
CA GLY A 449 43.08 17.47 12.01
C GLY A 449 42.75 16.40 13.05
N GLY A 450 43.22 15.19 12.84
CA GLY A 450 43.03 14.04 13.71
C GLY A 450 41.60 13.52 13.74
N HIS A 451 41.30 12.75 14.77
CA HIS A 451 39.94 12.22 14.96
C HIS A 451 38.88 13.33 15.17
N ALA A 452 39.26 14.49 15.71
CA ALA A 452 38.34 15.62 15.86
C ALA A 452 37.91 16.19 14.49
N GLY A 453 38.86 16.40 13.56
CA GLY A 453 38.57 16.84 12.21
C GLY A 453 37.75 15.81 11.42
N ALA A 454 38.06 14.53 11.56
CA ALA A 454 37.30 13.45 10.97
C ALA A 454 35.81 13.41 11.44
N ARG A 455 35.60 13.57 12.75
CA ARG A 455 34.26 13.64 13.36
C ARG A 455 33.48 14.88 12.92
N ALA A 456 34.14 16.04 12.86
CA ALA A 456 33.53 17.29 12.38
C ALA A 456 33.09 17.17 10.94
N MET A 457 33.91 16.58 10.05
CA MET A 457 33.53 16.32 8.66
C MET A 457 32.37 15.32 8.57
N ALA A 458 32.39 14.22 9.33
CA ALA A 458 31.32 13.24 9.38
C ALA A 458 29.97 13.89 9.77
N ALA A 459 29.96 14.73 10.80
CA ALA A 459 28.77 15.47 11.24
C ALA A 459 28.25 16.44 10.15
N ARG A 460 29.16 17.18 9.48
CA ARG A 460 28.80 18.06 8.36
C ARG A 460 28.17 17.29 7.19
N LEU A 461 28.65 16.09 6.91
CA LEU A 461 28.11 15.20 5.88
C LEU A 461 26.82 14.47 6.30
N GLY A 462 26.37 14.62 7.57
CA GLY A 462 25.12 14.08 8.08
C GLY A 462 25.22 12.70 8.74
N ILE A 463 26.42 12.25 9.10
CA ILE A 463 26.61 11.04 9.89
C ILE A 463 26.35 11.39 11.36
N THR A 464 25.37 10.70 11.98
CA THR A 464 24.92 10.94 13.36
C THR A 464 25.38 9.86 14.34
N GLY A 465 26.03 8.80 13.84
CA GLY A 465 26.52 7.68 14.64
C GLY A 465 27.59 8.10 15.67
N THR A 466 27.73 7.33 16.73
CA THR A 466 28.78 7.53 17.74
C THR A 466 30.12 7.12 17.14
N LEU A 467 30.99 8.10 16.95
CA LEU A 467 32.34 7.92 16.42
C LEU A 467 33.39 8.00 17.53
N PRO A 468 34.35 7.06 17.60
CA PRO A 468 35.37 7.05 18.64
C PRO A 468 36.28 8.27 18.55
N GLY A 469 36.75 8.75 19.72
CA GLY A 469 37.67 9.88 19.86
C GLY A 469 39.15 9.48 19.89
N ASN A 470 39.55 8.49 19.07
CA ASN A 470 40.92 8.01 19.06
C ASN A 470 41.37 7.59 17.62
N ALA A 471 42.60 7.16 17.48
CA ALA A 471 43.23 6.85 16.20
C ALA A 471 42.56 5.65 15.45
N SER A 472 41.83 4.78 16.17
CA SER A 472 41.15 3.64 15.53
C SER A 472 40.05 4.08 14.54
N LEU A 473 39.53 5.31 14.68
CA LEU A 473 38.56 5.89 13.74
C LEU A 473 39.12 5.92 12.31
N ALA A 474 40.43 6.00 12.10
CA ALA A 474 41.05 5.91 10.76
C ALA A 474 40.74 4.57 10.05
N LEU A 475 40.46 3.53 10.82
CA LEU A 475 40.08 2.23 10.30
C LEU A 475 38.55 2.01 10.27
N GLY A 476 37.76 3.05 10.64
CA GLY A 476 36.31 3.01 10.59
C GLY A 476 35.68 2.17 11.71
N THR A 477 36.19 2.28 12.94
CA THR A 477 35.66 1.54 14.09
C THR A 477 34.39 2.16 14.70
N GLY A 478 33.95 3.33 14.22
CA GLY A 478 32.65 3.91 14.59
C GLY A 478 31.50 3.23 13.87
N GLU A 479 30.31 3.30 14.45
CA GLU A 479 29.11 2.68 13.84
C GLU A 479 28.28 3.71 13.08
N VAL A 480 27.87 3.33 11.86
CA VAL A 480 27.03 4.16 10.97
C VAL A 480 25.93 3.30 10.34
N THR A 481 24.87 3.93 9.85
CA THR A 481 23.89 3.24 9.01
C THR A 481 24.33 3.26 7.54
N LEU A 482 23.83 2.33 6.75
CA LEU A 482 24.11 2.30 5.31
C LEU A 482 23.59 3.56 4.62
N LEU A 483 22.42 4.07 5.06
CA LEU A 483 21.82 5.28 4.51
C LEU A 483 22.67 6.52 4.80
N GLU A 484 23.13 6.72 6.06
CA GLU A 484 23.98 7.85 6.45
C GLU A 484 25.29 7.86 5.65
N LEU A 485 25.95 6.72 5.55
CA LEU A 485 27.20 6.61 4.81
C LEU A 485 27.00 6.88 3.31
N SER A 486 25.94 6.33 2.70
CA SER A 486 25.63 6.56 1.30
C SER A 486 25.26 8.02 1.01
N ALA A 487 24.55 8.69 1.90
CA ALA A 487 24.26 10.11 1.79
C ALA A 487 25.52 10.99 1.92
N ALA A 488 26.47 10.60 2.78
CA ALA A 488 27.75 11.29 2.87
C ALA A 488 28.56 11.18 1.55
N TYR A 489 28.50 10.03 0.88
CA TYR A 489 29.14 9.87 -0.44
C TYR A 489 28.45 10.70 -1.53
N ALA A 490 27.14 10.96 -1.44
CA ALA A 490 26.45 11.82 -2.37
C ALA A 490 27.07 13.22 -2.46
N ALA A 491 27.53 13.79 -1.35
CA ALA A 491 28.22 15.08 -1.33
C ALA A 491 29.51 15.07 -2.15
N MET A 492 30.24 13.96 -2.19
CA MET A 492 31.46 13.80 -2.99
C MET A 492 31.18 13.73 -4.49
N VAL A 493 29.94 13.42 -4.86
CA VAL A 493 29.52 13.19 -6.26
C VAL A 493 28.83 14.40 -6.86
N ASN A 494 28.12 15.18 -6.05
CA ASN A 494 27.28 16.29 -6.50
C ASN A 494 27.89 17.69 -6.33
N GLY A 495 29.21 17.79 -6.21
CA GLY A 495 29.92 19.06 -6.08
C GLY A 495 29.98 19.59 -4.63
N GLY A 496 29.95 18.70 -3.64
CA GLY A 496 30.14 19.06 -2.23
C GLY A 496 28.87 19.43 -1.48
N ARG A 497 27.71 19.10 -2.02
CA ARG A 497 26.40 19.41 -1.42
C ARG A 497 25.89 18.24 -0.61
N ARG A 498 25.65 18.47 0.68
CA ARG A 498 24.96 17.51 1.54
C ARG A 498 23.51 17.37 1.12
N VAL A 499 23.03 16.15 0.95
CA VAL A 499 21.63 15.81 0.74
C VAL A 499 21.03 15.16 1.99
N VAL A 500 19.75 15.35 2.20
CA VAL A 500 18.97 14.63 3.22
C VAL A 500 18.16 13.58 2.49
N PRO A 501 18.35 12.28 2.77
CA PRO A 501 17.59 11.22 2.14
C PRO A 501 16.08 11.35 2.39
N PHE A 502 15.28 11.15 1.33
CA PHE A 502 13.82 11.15 1.43
C PHE A 502 13.19 10.13 0.47
N GLY A 503 12.01 9.63 0.88
CA GLY A 503 11.25 8.63 0.12
C GLY A 503 9.90 9.12 -0.40
N ILE A 504 9.45 10.30 -0.01
CA ILE A 504 8.12 10.83 -0.31
C ILE A 504 8.25 11.99 -1.30
N ARG A 505 7.62 11.89 -2.46
CA ARG A 505 7.53 13.01 -3.44
C ARG A 505 6.34 13.90 -3.15
N GLN A 506 5.20 13.28 -2.85
CA GLN A 506 3.94 13.96 -2.65
C GLN A 506 3.03 13.09 -1.78
N VAL A 507 2.23 13.73 -0.94
CA VAL A 507 1.14 13.10 -0.20
C VAL A 507 -0.17 13.71 -0.68
N ILE A 508 -1.14 12.87 -1.03
CA ILE A 508 -2.50 13.29 -1.39
C ILE A 508 -3.44 12.77 -0.30
N SER A 509 -4.22 13.66 0.29
CA SER A 509 -5.29 13.31 1.23
C SER A 509 -6.56 14.01 0.79
N GLU A 510 -7.68 13.28 0.77
CA GLU A 510 -8.99 13.78 0.32
C GLU A 510 -8.96 14.44 -1.08
N GLY A 511 -8.13 13.90 -1.98
CA GLY A 511 -7.96 14.42 -3.34
C GLY A 511 -7.14 15.70 -3.45
N ARG A 512 -6.54 16.17 -2.35
CA ARG A 512 -5.71 17.38 -2.31
C ARG A 512 -4.26 17.05 -1.99
N ALA A 513 -3.35 17.67 -2.74
CA ALA A 513 -1.93 17.58 -2.45
C ALA A 513 -1.61 18.29 -1.13
N GLN A 514 -0.91 17.60 -0.24
CA GLN A 514 -0.44 18.18 1.02
C GLN A 514 0.97 18.75 0.82
N PRO A 515 1.26 19.95 1.34
CA PRO A 515 2.59 20.52 1.26
C PRO A 515 3.60 19.65 2.04
N LEU A 516 4.68 19.23 1.38
CA LEU A 516 5.76 18.49 1.99
C LEU A 516 7.08 19.16 1.62
N ALA A 517 7.67 19.86 2.59
CA ALA A 517 8.96 20.47 2.39
C ALA A 517 10.08 19.42 2.45
N HIS A 518 10.96 19.42 1.44
CA HIS A 518 12.21 18.67 1.43
C HIS A 518 13.38 19.62 1.68
N ALA A 519 14.34 19.17 2.47
CA ALA A 519 15.57 19.91 2.67
C ALA A 519 16.31 20.06 1.32
N GLN A 520 16.64 21.30 0.97
CA GLN A 520 17.44 21.56 -0.22
C GLN A 520 18.90 21.15 0.04
N PRO A 521 19.60 20.63 -0.99
CA PRO A 521 21.02 20.31 -0.89
C PRO A 521 21.86 21.54 -0.47
N GLN A 522 22.63 21.40 0.61
CA GLN A 522 23.44 22.48 1.18
C GLN A 522 24.91 22.28 0.84
N GLN A 523 25.60 23.32 0.37
CA GLN A 523 27.05 23.30 0.17
C GLN A 523 27.74 23.13 1.53
N VAL A 524 28.47 22.03 1.69
CA VAL A 524 29.18 21.70 2.94
C VAL A 524 30.67 21.47 2.74
N VAL A 525 31.08 21.26 1.47
CA VAL A 525 32.49 21.07 1.05
C VAL A 525 32.69 21.79 -0.28
N GLY A 526 33.87 22.26 -0.57
CA GLY A 526 34.19 22.91 -1.84
C GLY A 526 34.05 21.95 -3.05
N GLU A 527 33.74 22.51 -4.23
CA GLU A 527 33.58 21.69 -5.46
C GLU A 527 34.90 21.03 -5.89
N ALA A 528 36.02 21.71 -5.67
CA ALA A 528 37.36 21.20 -6.01
C ALA A 528 37.73 19.97 -5.17
N GLU A 529 37.44 20.03 -3.85
CA GLU A 529 37.69 18.94 -2.91
C GLU A 529 36.76 17.74 -3.21
N ALA A 530 35.48 17.99 -3.51
CA ALA A 530 34.55 16.97 -3.93
C ALA A 530 34.99 16.30 -5.25
N ALA A 531 35.45 17.08 -6.23
CA ALA A 531 35.99 16.58 -7.49
C ALA A 531 37.26 15.74 -7.28
N GLY A 532 38.19 16.21 -6.41
CA GLY A 532 39.37 15.47 -5.98
C GLY A 532 39.00 14.11 -5.37
N MET A 533 38.06 14.09 -4.44
CA MET A 533 37.60 12.85 -3.82
C MET A 533 36.92 11.91 -4.82
N ARG A 534 36.06 12.43 -5.71
CA ARG A 534 35.42 11.64 -6.78
C ARG A 534 36.48 10.96 -7.68
N ARG A 535 37.56 11.69 -8.05
CA ARG A 535 38.70 11.12 -8.81
C ARG A 535 39.37 9.98 -8.05
N MET A 536 39.65 10.16 -6.76
CA MET A 536 40.30 9.15 -5.91
C MET A 536 39.40 7.89 -5.74
N LEU A 537 38.08 8.05 -5.64
CA LEU A 537 37.10 6.95 -5.60
C LEU A 537 37.01 6.22 -6.95
N ALA A 538 37.13 6.93 -8.07
CA ALA A 538 37.23 6.33 -9.40
C ALA A 538 38.52 5.51 -9.56
N ALA A 539 39.65 6.01 -9.05
CA ALA A 539 40.92 5.27 -9.04
C ALA A 539 40.82 3.97 -8.22
N ALA A 540 40.06 3.94 -7.13
CA ALA A 540 39.87 2.75 -6.32
C ALA A 540 39.12 1.64 -7.10
N VAL A 541 38.20 1.99 -7.99
CA VAL A 541 37.52 1.03 -8.89
C VAL A 541 38.40 0.69 -10.09
N ALA A 542 39.06 1.65 -10.68
CA ALA A 542 39.88 1.42 -11.88
C ALA A 542 41.10 0.49 -11.63
N ARG A 543 41.85 0.73 -10.56
CA ARG A 543 43.10 0.02 -10.28
C ARG A 543 43.30 -0.44 -8.81
N GLY A 544 42.34 -0.13 -7.94
CA GLY A 544 42.45 -0.39 -6.51
C GLY A 544 41.62 -1.57 -5.99
N SER A 545 41.22 -1.46 -4.72
CA SER A 545 40.49 -2.50 -3.99
C SER A 545 39.05 -2.74 -4.47
N GLY A 546 38.49 -1.81 -5.26
CA GLY A 546 37.12 -1.87 -5.77
C GLY A 546 36.94 -2.40 -7.19
N ARG A 547 37.96 -3.01 -7.81
CA ARG A 547 37.96 -3.44 -9.24
C ARG A 547 36.73 -4.29 -9.62
N ALA A 548 36.21 -5.11 -8.73
CA ALA A 548 35.04 -5.95 -9.01
C ALA A 548 33.77 -5.16 -9.32
N ALA A 549 33.71 -3.86 -8.95
CA ALA A 549 32.61 -2.95 -9.26
C ALA A 549 32.74 -2.31 -10.66
N ALA A 550 33.87 -2.46 -11.35
CA ALA A 550 34.07 -1.87 -12.69
C ALA A 550 32.98 -2.36 -13.66
N THR A 551 32.30 -1.40 -14.30
CA THR A 551 31.21 -1.67 -15.23
C THR A 551 31.54 -1.03 -16.58
N PRO A 552 31.67 -1.81 -17.66
CA PRO A 552 32.01 -1.27 -18.98
C PRO A 552 31.03 -0.20 -19.46
N GLY A 553 31.54 0.89 -20.00
CA GLY A 553 30.76 2.00 -20.55
C GLY A 553 30.11 2.91 -19.49
N MET A 554 30.47 2.76 -18.19
CA MET A 554 29.98 3.63 -17.12
C MET A 554 31.14 4.29 -16.35
N SER A 555 30.95 5.53 -15.95
CA SER A 555 31.83 6.22 -15.01
C SER A 555 31.43 5.83 -13.58
N VAL A 556 32.21 4.93 -12.97
CA VAL A 556 31.97 4.42 -11.62
C VAL A 556 33.16 4.70 -10.72
N GLY A 557 32.88 4.89 -9.45
CA GLY A 557 33.90 4.99 -8.40
C GLY A 557 33.30 4.50 -7.09
N GLY A 558 34.13 4.21 -6.10
CA GLY A 558 33.63 3.73 -4.82
C GLY A 558 34.71 3.29 -3.86
N LYS A 559 34.31 2.88 -2.68
CA LYS A 559 35.22 2.43 -1.62
C LYS A 559 34.71 1.15 -0.98
N THR A 560 35.63 0.23 -0.79
CA THR A 560 35.44 -1.02 -0.05
C THR A 560 35.58 -0.80 1.45
N GLY A 561 34.76 -1.49 2.24
CA GLY A 561 34.90 -1.62 3.69
C GLY A 561 34.96 -3.09 4.08
N THR A 562 35.81 -3.42 5.02
CA THR A 562 35.91 -4.75 5.64
C THR A 562 36.32 -4.55 7.08
N THR A 563 35.60 -5.09 8.01
CA THR A 563 35.93 -5.05 9.43
C THR A 563 36.82 -6.22 9.82
N GLN A 564 37.38 -6.16 11.04
CA GLN A 564 38.13 -7.26 11.60
C GLN A 564 37.28 -8.54 11.64
N ASP A 565 37.92 -9.67 11.47
CA ASP A 565 37.29 -11.00 11.43
C ASP A 565 36.19 -11.13 10.37
N TYR A 566 36.20 -10.26 9.34
CA TYR A 566 35.20 -10.24 8.25
C TYR A 566 33.75 -10.20 8.73
N ARG A 567 33.45 -9.48 9.84
CA ARG A 567 32.09 -9.38 10.39
C ARG A 567 31.16 -8.56 9.51
N ASP A 568 31.70 -7.51 8.86
CA ASP A 568 30.98 -6.62 7.96
C ASP A 568 31.78 -6.41 6.68
N ALA A 569 31.11 -6.53 5.55
CA ALA A 569 31.67 -6.25 4.22
C ALA A 569 30.82 -5.20 3.51
N TRP A 570 31.47 -4.08 3.13
CA TRP A 570 30.81 -2.92 2.54
C TRP A 570 31.36 -2.58 1.16
N PHE A 571 30.49 -2.08 0.31
CA PHE A 571 30.86 -1.31 -0.86
C PHE A 571 29.93 -0.11 -0.99
N VAL A 572 30.47 1.11 -0.97
CA VAL A 572 29.71 2.32 -1.29
C VAL A 572 30.32 2.93 -2.53
N GLY A 573 29.54 2.97 -3.60
CA GLY A 573 29.99 3.47 -4.89
C GLY A 573 28.99 4.39 -5.55
N PHE A 574 29.46 5.07 -6.59
CA PHE A 574 28.62 5.93 -7.42
C PHE A 574 28.69 5.52 -8.89
N VAL A 575 27.66 5.89 -9.62
CA VAL A 575 27.62 5.84 -11.09
C VAL A 575 27.21 7.21 -11.63
N LEU A 576 27.94 7.66 -12.63
CA LEU A 576 27.64 8.87 -13.41
C LEU A 576 27.41 8.49 -14.87
N ASN A 577 26.25 8.86 -15.41
CA ASN A 577 25.92 8.66 -16.80
C ASN A 577 24.97 9.78 -17.27
N GLY A 578 25.49 10.78 -17.95
CA GLY A 578 24.72 11.97 -18.35
C GLY A 578 24.09 12.67 -17.16
N GLU A 579 22.76 12.74 -17.15
CA GLU A 579 22.01 13.34 -16.04
C GLU A 579 21.90 12.43 -14.80
N THR A 580 22.23 11.15 -14.92
CA THR A 580 22.16 10.21 -13.81
C THR A 580 23.37 10.34 -12.90
N ALA A 581 23.15 10.61 -11.63
CA ALA A 581 24.15 10.60 -10.58
C ALA A 581 23.59 9.83 -9.37
N LEU A 582 23.94 8.55 -9.24
CA LEU A 582 23.46 7.70 -8.18
C LEU A 582 24.58 7.25 -7.26
N VAL A 583 24.28 7.11 -5.98
CA VAL A 583 25.10 6.39 -5.00
C VAL A 583 24.41 5.09 -4.65
N ILE A 584 25.15 3.99 -4.68
CA ILE A 584 24.67 2.67 -4.28
C ILE A 584 25.51 2.19 -3.11
N GLY A 585 24.86 2.03 -1.97
CA GLY A 585 25.45 1.46 -0.77
C GLY A 585 25.06 -0.01 -0.63
N ILE A 586 26.04 -0.84 -0.26
CA ILE A 586 25.87 -2.29 -0.07
C ILE A 586 26.56 -2.71 1.20
N TRP A 587 25.88 -3.52 2.00
CA TRP A 587 26.41 -4.23 3.15
C TRP A 587 26.06 -5.73 3.06
N LEU A 588 27.00 -6.60 3.43
CA LEU A 588 26.81 -8.03 3.64
C LEU A 588 27.34 -8.40 5.02
N GLY A 589 26.67 -9.32 5.72
CA GLY A 589 27.07 -9.77 7.04
C GLY A 589 26.03 -10.67 7.71
N ASN A 590 26.14 -10.78 9.05
CA ASN A 590 25.24 -11.51 9.91
C ASN A 590 24.64 -10.61 10.99
N ASP A 591 23.39 -10.88 11.40
CA ASP A 591 22.68 -10.05 12.39
C ASP A 591 23.35 -10.01 13.74
N ARG A 592 23.94 -11.13 14.18
CA ARG A 592 24.64 -11.25 15.47
C ARG A 592 26.13 -10.93 15.38
N GLY A 593 26.62 -10.51 14.18
CA GLY A 593 28.02 -10.17 13.97
C GLY A 593 28.94 -11.39 13.94
N GLU A 594 28.43 -12.59 13.62
CA GLU A 594 29.29 -13.76 13.36
C GLU A 594 30.25 -13.47 12.20
N PRO A 595 31.50 -13.94 12.29
CA PRO A 595 32.49 -13.79 11.23
C PRO A 595 32.05 -14.45 9.92
N MET A 596 32.35 -13.82 8.79
CA MET A 596 32.18 -14.38 7.45
C MET A 596 33.49 -15.08 7.01
N GLU A 597 33.37 -15.99 6.05
CA GLU A 597 34.51 -16.70 5.47
C GLU A 597 35.07 -15.92 4.28
N GLU A 598 36.14 -15.12 4.54
CA GLU A 598 36.88 -14.32 3.54
C GLU A 598 36.03 -13.35 2.70
N VAL A 599 34.82 -12.98 3.13
CA VAL A 599 33.98 -12.02 2.44
C VAL A 599 34.51 -10.62 2.71
N ARG A 600 35.05 -9.98 1.67
CA ARG A 600 35.62 -8.62 1.72
C ARG A 600 34.77 -7.67 0.88
N GLY A 601 34.80 -6.40 1.20
CA GLY A 601 34.09 -5.35 0.45
C GLY A 601 34.47 -5.30 -1.03
N GLY A 602 35.73 -5.66 -1.36
CA GLY A 602 36.25 -5.71 -2.73
C GLY A 602 35.87 -7.00 -3.51
N THR A 603 35.22 -7.97 -2.87
CA THR A 603 34.78 -9.22 -3.51
C THR A 603 33.27 -9.16 -3.77
N LEU A 604 32.44 -9.77 -2.90
CA LEU A 604 31.01 -9.91 -3.12
C LEU A 604 30.25 -8.58 -3.15
N PRO A 605 30.45 -7.60 -2.21
CA PRO A 605 29.72 -6.34 -2.28
C PRO A 605 30.05 -5.53 -3.55
N ALA A 606 31.31 -5.45 -3.97
CA ALA A 606 31.70 -4.76 -5.19
C ALA A 606 31.15 -5.46 -6.46
N ARG A 607 31.09 -6.80 -6.47
CA ARG A 607 30.45 -7.58 -7.53
C ARG A 607 28.95 -7.34 -7.57
N LEU A 608 28.29 -7.30 -6.42
CA LEU A 608 26.87 -7.02 -6.31
C LEU A 608 26.51 -5.62 -6.84
N PHE A 609 27.35 -4.62 -6.56
CA PHE A 609 27.20 -3.28 -7.13
C PHE A 609 27.14 -3.33 -8.67
N ARG A 610 28.09 -4.03 -9.32
CA ARG A 610 28.09 -4.20 -10.75
C ARG A 610 26.84 -4.95 -11.25
N GLU A 611 26.50 -6.08 -10.63
CA GLU A 611 25.32 -6.89 -11.00
C GLU A 611 24.01 -6.09 -10.92
N ILE A 612 23.87 -5.18 -9.95
CA ILE A 612 22.72 -4.28 -9.83
C ILE A 612 22.71 -3.26 -10.97
N LEU A 613 23.85 -2.64 -11.27
CA LEU A 613 23.97 -1.68 -12.38
C LEU A 613 23.61 -2.33 -13.74
N GLU A 614 24.07 -3.54 -13.98
CA GLU A 614 23.80 -4.28 -15.21
C GLU A 614 22.32 -4.68 -15.32
N ALA A 615 21.67 -5.02 -14.20
CA ALA A 615 20.27 -5.45 -14.17
C ALA A 615 19.26 -4.28 -14.19
N SER A 616 19.69 -3.06 -13.88
CA SER A 616 18.84 -1.87 -13.88
C SER A 616 18.81 -1.13 -15.23
N ARG A 617 19.59 -1.56 -16.21
CA ARG A 617 19.56 -1.08 -17.59
C ARG A 617 18.31 -1.61 -18.30
#